data_badccecca4cc93e72f3c508b769e96af
#
_entry.id   badccecca4cc93e72f3c508b769e96af
#
_cell.length_a   1.000
_cell.length_b   1.000
_cell.length_c   1.000
_cell.angle_alpha   90.00
_cell.angle_beta   90.00
_cell.angle_gamma   90.00
#
_symmetry.space_group_name_H-M   'P 1'
#
loop_
_entity.id
_entity.type
_entity.pdbx_description
1 polymer ?
#
loop_
_entity_poly.entity_id
_entity_poly.type
_entity_poly.pdbx_seq_one_letter_code
_entity_poly.pdbx_strand_id
1 'polypeptide(L)'
;MYSRILVPLDGSELAECALEHVRAIAQGLQVDKVVLLRVLEPHLSLLTPHDDTAVRRAREAADKLEADARGYLNKVAGNLKKDGLPVETELVVNGEPAAKIIESAKEDEATLIIISTHGRSGVSSWLFGSVAERVVRHSPVPVLMVVARSRRLG
;
A
#
# COMPACT_ATOMS: atom_id res chain seq x y z
N MET A 1 18.86 11.13 6.94
CA MET A 1 18.82 9.67 7.12
C MET A 1 17.58 9.10 6.43
N TYR A 2 16.37 9.49 6.80
CA TYR A 2 15.14 9.03 6.14
C TYR A 2 14.63 10.12 5.19
N SER A 3 15.09 10.10 3.95
CA SER A 3 14.75 11.11 2.95
C SER A 3 13.64 10.66 1.98
N ARG A 4 13.50 9.36 1.77
CA ARG A 4 12.50 8.80 0.85
C ARG A 4 11.71 7.69 1.55
N ILE A 5 10.41 7.88 1.69
CA ILE A 5 9.52 6.97 2.41
C ILE A 5 8.60 6.26 1.44
N LEU A 6 8.58 4.93 1.48
CA LEU A 6 7.61 4.10 0.76
C LEU A 6 6.49 3.67 1.72
N VAL A 7 5.25 3.88 1.31
CA VAL A 7 4.05 3.59 2.12
C VAL A 7 3.11 2.68 1.33
N PRO A 8 3.16 1.37 1.55
CA PRO A 8 2.20 0.45 0.96
C PRO A 8 0.80 0.63 1.57
N LEU A 9 -0.21 0.72 0.71
CA LEU A 9 -1.62 0.85 1.09
C LEU A 9 -2.45 -0.20 0.34
N ASP A 10 -3.33 -0.90 1.03
CA ASP A 10 -4.22 -1.90 0.43
C ASP A 10 -5.66 -1.40 0.20
N GLY A 11 -5.91 -0.12 0.45
CA GLY A 11 -7.23 0.49 0.35
C GLY A 11 -8.10 0.33 1.58
N SER A 12 -7.63 -0.35 2.63
CA SER A 12 -8.35 -0.48 3.90
C SER A 12 -8.12 0.73 4.80
N GLU A 13 -9.08 1.01 5.69
CA GLU A 13 -8.93 2.02 6.74
C GLU A 13 -7.79 1.68 7.71
N LEU A 14 -7.52 0.40 7.92
CA LEU A 14 -6.41 -0.05 8.77
C LEU A 14 -5.05 0.31 8.17
N ALA A 15 -4.90 0.22 6.85
CA ALA A 15 -3.68 0.66 6.18
C ALA A 15 -3.44 2.16 6.38
N GLU A 16 -4.49 2.95 6.47
CA GLU A 16 -4.42 4.39 6.71
C GLU A 16 -3.93 4.77 8.10
N CYS A 17 -3.92 3.85 9.08
CA CYS A 17 -3.30 4.09 10.39
C CYS A 17 -1.81 4.44 10.29
N ALA A 18 -1.14 3.98 9.23
CA ALA A 18 0.24 4.35 8.96
C ALA A 18 0.43 5.84 8.63
N LEU A 19 -0.59 6.50 8.09
CA LEU A 19 -0.49 7.87 7.58
C LEU A 19 -0.21 8.91 8.67
N GLU A 20 -0.64 8.69 9.91
CA GLU A 20 -0.30 9.57 11.03
C GLU A 20 1.21 9.56 11.30
N HIS A 21 1.81 8.38 11.26
CA HIS A 21 3.25 8.21 11.40
C HIS A 21 4.03 8.79 10.20
N VAL A 22 3.47 8.62 9.00
CA VAL A 22 4.04 9.24 7.78
C VAL A 22 4.09 10.76 7.94
N ARG A 23 2.98 11.39 8.37
CA ARG A 23 2.95 12.85 8.61
C ARG A 23 4.00 13.28 9.61
N ALA A 24 4.02 12.64 10.77
CA ALA A 24 4.95 13.00 11.85
C ALA A 24 6.41 12.89 11.42
N ILE A 25 6.77 11.80 10.77
CA ILE A 25 8.14 11.55 10.33
C ILE A 25 8.50 12.46 9.16
N ALA A 26 7.63 12.58 8.16
CA ALA A 26 7.91 13.38 6.98
C ALA A 26 8.05 14.88 7.29
N GLN A 27 7.22 15.41 8.16
CA GLN A 27 7.33 16.80 8.62
C GLN A 27 8.53 17.01 9.54
N GLY A 28 8.75 16.10 10.49
CA GLY A 28 9.84 16.21 11.46
C GLY A 28 11.24 16.10 10.84
N LEU A 29 11.39 15.30 9.81
CA LEU A 29 12.67 15.05 9.16
C LEU A 29 12.84 15.78 7.82
N GLN A 30 11.81 16.51 7.38
CA GLN A 30 11.82 17.21 6.08
C GLN A 30 12.22 16.27 4.93
N VAL A 31 11.46 15.20 4.75
CA VAL A 31 11.75 14.18 3.72
C VAL A 31 11.60 14.74 2.31
N ASP A 32 12.39 14.21 1.39
CA ASP A 32 12.39 14.65 -0.02
C ASP A 32 11.22 14.08 -0.81
N LYS A 33 10.74 12.88 -0.42
CA LYS A 33 9.71 12.14 -1.17
C LYS A 33 8.96 11.14 -0.29
N VAL A 34 7.64 11.10 -0.47
CA VAL A 34 6.75 10.04 0.05
C VAL A 34 6.07 9.38 -1.14
N VAL A 35 6.24 8.08 -1.30
CA VAL A 35 5.57 7.28 -2.33
C VAL A 35 4.47 6.46 -1.70
N LEU A 36 3.23 6.67 -2.12
CA LEU A 36 2.09 5.83 -1.77
C LEU A 36 1.95 4.74 -2.82
N LEU A 37 2.20 3.51 -2.42
CA LEU A 37 2.16 2.34 -3.30
C LEU A 37 0.92 1.50 -3.07
N ARG A 38 0.24 1.13 -4.14
CA ARG A 38 -0.77 0.08 -4.12
C ARG A 38 -0.44 -1.00 -5.13
N VAL A 39 -0.54 -2.25 -4.71
CA VAL A 39 -0.34 -3.42 -5.55
C VAL A 39 -1.67 -4.14 -5.69
N LEU A 40 -2.11 -4.32 -6.92
CA LEU A 40 -3.29 -5.13 -7.25
C LEU A 40 -2.84 -6.52 -7.65
N GLU A 41 -3.36 -7.53 -6.96
CA GLU A 41 -3.11 -8.93 -7.28
C GLU A 41 -3.82 -9.34 -8.57
N PRO A 42 -3.28 -10.33 -9.33
CA PRO A 42 -3.93 -10.83 -10.52
C PRO A 42 -5.30 -11.42 -10.20
N HIS A 43 -6.32 -11.08 -11.00
CA HIS A 43 -7.61 -11.73 -10.91
C HIS A 43 -7.60 -13.10 -11.60
N LEU A 44 -7.87 -14.15 -10.83
CA LEU A 44 -7.97 -15.52 -11.32
C LEU A 44 -9.11 -15.77 -12.31
N SER A 45 -10.06 -14.84 -12.41
CA SER A 45 -11.22 -14.96 -13.29
C SER A 45 -10.90 -15.03 -14.79
N LEU A 46 -9.65 -14.83 -15.16
CA LEU A 46 -9.18 -14.87 -16.55
C LEU A 46 -8.77 -16.27 -17.01
N LEU A 47 -8.85 -17.31 -16.16
CA LEU A 47 -8.20 -18.59 -16.44
C LEU A 47 -8.92 -19.51 -17.41
N THR A 48 -10.20 -19.30 -17.74
CA THR A 48 -10.87 -20.05 -18.83
C THR A 48 -12.12 -19.34 -19.36
N PRO A 49 -12.00 -18.32 -20.19
CA PRO A 49 -13.17 -17.84 -20.88
C PRO A 49 -13.34 -18.60 -22.20
N HIS A 50 -14.34 -19.44 -22.27
CA HIS A 50 -14.83 -19.98 -23.54
C HIS A 50 -15.86 -19.05 -24.22
N ASP A 51 -16.07 -17.85 -23.66
CA ASP A 51 -17.08 -16.91 -24.12
C ASP A 51 -16.53 -15.49 -24.12
N ASP A 52 -16.62 -14.82 -25.27
CA ASP A 52 -16.19 -13.43 -25.47
C ASP A 52 -16.86 -12.44 -24.50
N THR A 53 -18.11 -12.75 -24.07
CA THR A 53 -18.82 -11.93 -23.09
C THR A 53 -18.20 -12.00 -21.72
N ALA A 54 -17.76 -13.20 -21.29
CA ALA A 54 -17.07 -13.38 -20.01
C ALA A 54 -15.71 -12.68 -19.98
N VAL A 55 -14.96 -12.75 -21.10
CA VAL A 55 -13.68 -12.02 -21.26
C VAL A 55 -13.87 -10.52 -21.12
N ARG A 56 -14.87 -9.98 -21.80
CA ARG A 56 -15.17 -8.54 -21.75
C ARG A 56 -15.56 -8.07 -20.36
N ARG A 57 -16.44 -8.83 -19.65
CA ARG A 57 -16.82 -8.52 -18.28
C ARG A 57 -15.65 -8.56 -17.31
N ALA A 58 -14.76 -9.54 -17.45
CA ALA A 58 -13.56 -9.65 -16.64
C ALA A 58 -12.61 -8.46 -16.86
N ARG A 59 -12.46 -8.01 -18.11
CA ARG A 59 -11.65 -6.83 -18.46
C ARG A 59 -12.26 -5.55 -17.89
N GLU A 60 -13.56 -5.36 -18.03
CA GLU A 60 -14.27 -4.21 -17.46
C GLU A 60 -14.15 -4.16 -15.93
N ALA A 61 -14.25 -5.31 -15.25
CA ALA A 61 -14.06 -5.42 -13.81
C ALA A 61 -12.64 -5.08 -13.39
N ALA A 62 -11.62 -5.55 -14.14
CA ALA A 62 -10.23 -5.21 -13.91
C ALA A 62 -9.94 -3.72 -14.11
N ASP A 63 -10.47 -3.13 -15.17
CA ASP A 63 -10.34 -1.70 -15.45
C ASP A 63 -10.97 -0.84 -14.36
N LYS A 64 -12.12 -1.26 -13.83
CA LYS A 64 -12.79 -0.61 -12.70
C LYS A 64 -11.96 -0.67 -11.43
N LEU A 65 -11.39 -1.82 -11.10
CA LEU A 65 -10.52 -1.97 -9.94
C LEU A 65 -9.28 -1.08 -10.03
N GLU A 66 -8.68 -1.00 -11.20
CA GLU A 66 -7.54 -0.12 -11.44
C GLU A 66 -7.93 1.36 -11.28
N ALA A 67 -9.05 1.78 -11.87
CA ALA A 67 -9.55 3.13 -11.74
C ALA A 67 -9.88 3.50 -10.28
N ASP A 68 -10.53 2.60 -9.55
CA ASP A 68 -10.85 2.78 -8.13
C ASP A 68 -9.58 2.88 -7.28
N ALA A 69 -8.57 2.07 -7.57
CA ALA A 69 -7.28 2.10 -6.88
C ALA A 69 -6.52 3.41 -7.11
N ARG A 70 -6.50 3.91 -8.35
CA ARG A 70 -5.92 5.21 -8.68
C ARG A 70 -6.64 6.36 -8.00
N GLY A 71 -7.97 6.34 -8.01
CA GLY A 71 -8.79 7.32 -7.31
C GLY A 71 -8.52 7.35 -5.79
N TYR A 72 -8.40 6.19 -5.18
CA TYR A 72 -8.04 6.04 -3.77
C TYR A 72 -6.65 6.65 -3.48
N LEU A 73 -5.63 6.26 -4.23
CA LEU A 73 -4.28 6.81 -4.06
C LEU A 73 -4.24 8.32 -4.22
N ASN A 74 -4.92 8.84 -5.24
CA ASN A 74 -4.96 10.28 -5.50
C ASN A 74 -5.66 11.04 -4.37
N LYS A 75 -6.70 10.48 -3.79
CA LYS A 75 -7.40 11.06 -2.63
C LYS A 75 -6.48 11.14 -1.40
N VAL A 76 -5.81 10.05 -1.08
CA VAL A 76 -4.86 10.00 0.06
C VAL A 76 -3.69 10.96 -0.19
N ALA A 77 -3.11 10.92 -1.39
CA ALA A 77 -2.03 11.81 -1.77
C ALA A 77 -2.45 13.29 -1.68
N GLY A 78 -3.66 13.63 -2.15
CA GLY A 78 -4.19 14.98 -2.06
C GLY A 78 -4.30 15.47 -0.63
N ASN A 79 -4.72 14.63 0.30
CA ASN A 79 -4.78 14.97 1.72
C ASN A 79 -3.40 15.23 2.32
N LEU A 80 -2.42 14.40 2.00
CA LEU A 80 -1.04 14.59 2.49
C LEU A 80 -0.36 15.80 1.84
N LYS A 81 -0.65 16.10 0.58
CA LYS A 81 -0.15 17.30 -0.10
C LYS A 81 -0.69 18.59 0.50
N LYS A 82 -1.93 18.60 1.00
CA LYS A 82 -2.49 19.73 1.75
C LYS A 82 -1.72 20.00 3.04
N ASP A 83 -1.12 18.95 3.63
CA ASP A 83 -0.25 19.06 4.80
C ASP A 83 1.19 19.48 4.42
N GLY A 84 1.44 19.80 3.16
CA GLY A 84 2.75 20.26 2.65
C GLY A 84 3.75 19.14 2.35
N LEU A 85 3.32 17.87 2.28
CA LEU A 85 4.22 16.76 2.04
C LEU A 85 4.49 16.52 0.54
N PRO A 86 5.72 16.15 0.15
CA PRO A 86 6.09 15.82 -1.22
C PRO A 86 5.65 14.38 -1.56
N VAL A 87 4.41 14.20 -2.01
CA VAL A 87 3.79 12.89 -2.21
C VAL A 87 3.66 12.55 -3.69
N GLU A 88 4.06 11.34 -4.04
CA GLU A 88 3.82 10.67 -5.32
C GLU A 88 2.99 9.41 -5.11
N THR A 89 2.35 8.93 -6.16
CA THR A 89 1.56 7.70 -6.15
C THR A 89 2.10 6.70 -7.15
N GLU A 90 2.11 5.44 -6.77
CA GLU A 90 2.48 4.31 -7.62
C GLU A 90 1.41 3.22 -7.53
N LEU A 91 0.95 2.75 -8.68
CA LEU A 91 0.04 1.63 -8.80
C LEU A 91 0.69 0.52 -9.60
N VAL A 92 0.83 -0.64 -8.99
CA VAL A 92 1.31 -1.86 -9.65
C VAL A 92 0.13 -2.79 -9.89
N VAL A 93 -0.07 -3.18 -11.13
CA VAL A 93 -1.14 -4.10 -11.54
C VAL A 93 -0.56 -5.49 -11.80
N ASN A 94 -1.28 -6.52 -11.38
CA ASN A 94 -0.88 -7.92 -11.54
C ASN A 94 0.45 -8.27 -10.84
N GLY A 95 0.61 -7.81 -9.61
CA GLY A 95 1.79 -8.08 -8.80
C GLY A 95 1.50 -8.86 -7.52
N GLU A 96 2.50 -9.56 -7.02
CA GLU A 96 2.46 -10.12 -5.67
C GLU A 96 2.89 -9.02 -4.68
N PRO A 97 2.04 -8.67 -3.68
CA PRO A 97 2.24 -7.46 -2.88
C PRO A 97 3.62 -7.35 -2.23
N ALA A 98 4.07 -8.35 -1.48
CA ALA A 98 5.34 -8.26 -0.76
C ALA A 98 6.54 -8.11 -1.71
N ALA A 99 6.55 -8.87 -2.82
CA ALA A 99 7.61 -8.79 -3.82
C ALA A 99 7.66 -7.42 -4.48
N LYS A 100 6.51 -6.87 -4.83
CA LYS A 100 6.42 -5.55 -5.49
C LYS A 100 6.75 -4.40 -4.55
N ILE A 101 6.40 -4.50 -3.27
CA ILE A 101 6.83 -3.52 -2.27
C ILE A 101 8.36 -3.46 -2.16
N ILE A 102 9.00 -4.63 -2.11
CA ILE A 102 10.47 -4.72 -2.02
C ILE A 102 11.13 -4.22 -3.31
N GLU A 103 10.57 -4.53 -4.48
CA GLU A 103 11.03 -4.05 -5.77
C GLU A 103 10.92 -2.52 -5.87
N SER A 104 9.74 -1.95 -5.57
CA SER A 104 9.53 -0.49 -5.54
C SER A 104 10.46 0.20 -4.54
N ALA A 105 10.71 -0.40 -3.38
CA ALA A 105 11.66 0.17 -2.42
C ALA A 105 13.07 0.31 -2.99
N LYS A 106 13.50 -0.61 -3.84
CA LYS A 106 14.80 -0.54 -4.51
C LYS A 106 14.79 0.48 -5.66
N GLU A 107 13.75 0.45 -6.49
CA GLU A 107 13.63 1.33 -7.66
C GLU A 107 13.50 2.80 -7.28
N ASP A 108 12.73 3.09 -6.25
CA ASP A 108 12.54 4.44 -5.71
C ASP A 108 13.68 4.90 -4.79
N GLU A 109 14.66 4.04 -4.56
CA GLU A 109 15.73 4.29 -3.59
C GLU A 109 15.17 4.70 -2.21
N ALA A 110 14.13 4.00 -1.77
CA ALA A 110 13.52 4.25 -0.47
C ALA A 110 14.54 4.07 0.65
N THR A 111 14.43 4.90 1.67
CA THR A 111 15.28 4.85 2.87
C THR A 111 14.53 4.38 4.10
N LEU A 112 13.21 4.29 3.98
CA LEU A 112 12.30 3.79 5.01
C LEU A 112 11.02 3.26 4.36
N ILE A 113 10.53 2.12 4.83
CA ILE A 113 9.17 1.64 4.53
C ILE A 113 8.33 1.84 5.79
N ILE A 114 7.13 2.43 5.63
CA ILE A 114 6.14 2.52 6.71
C ILE A 114 4.93 1.70 6.28
N ILE A 115 4.65 0.61 6.99
CA ILE A 115 3.59 -0.33 6.66
C ILE A 115 2.71 -0.61 7.87
N SER A 116 1.40 -0.70 7.69
CA SER A 116 0.49 -1.16 8.73
C SER A 116 0.37 -2.69 8.72
N THR A 117 0.16 -3.25 9.89
CA THR A 117 -0.19 -4.66 10.05
C THR A 117 -1.70 -4.80 10.14
N HIS A 118 -2.24 -5.82 9.46
CA HIS A 118 -3.66 -6.17 9.38
C HIS A 118 -4.59 -5.17 8.71
N GLY A 119 -4.89 -5.48 7.46
CA GLY A 119 -6.08 -4.98 6.80
C GLY A 119 -7.31 -5.86 7.00
N ARG A 120 -7.22 -7.12 7.38
CA ARG A 120 -8.38 -8.02 7.39
C ARG A 120 -8.38 -8.98 8.55
N SER A 121 -9.48 -8.98 9.29
CA SER A 121 -9.94 -9.87 10.34
C SER A 121 -9.40 -9.62 11.73
N GLY A 122 -10.32 -9.31 12.64
CA GLY A 122 -10.14 -9.28 14.09
C GLY A 122 -9.91 -10.66 14.70
N VAL A 123 -9.12 -11.53 14.08
CA VAL A 123 -8.76 -12.82 14.65
C VAL A 123 -7.35 -12.76 15.21
N SER A 124 -7.34 -12.62 16.50
CA SER A 124 -6.42 -13.20 17.49
C SER A 124 -4.92 -13.23 17.19
N SER A 125 -4.20 -12.70 18.14
CA SER A 125 -2.92 -13.15 18.69
C SER A 125 -1.66 -13.22 17.82
N TRP A 126 -1.68 -13.14 16.52
CA TRP A 126 -0.46 -13.13 15.70
C TRP A 126 -0.34 -11.80 14.96
N LEU A 127 0.59 -11.01 15.42
CA LEU A 127 0.75 -9.57 15.17
C LEU A 127 1.17 -9.17 13.76
N PHE A 128 1.35 -10.11 12.85
CA PHE A 128 1.94 -9.82 11.55
C PHE A 128 1.11 -10.38 10.40
N GLY A 129 0.51 -9.53 9.59
CA GLY A 129 -0.05 -9.94 8.31
C GLY A 129 1.03 -10.54 7.40
N SER A 130 0.68 -11.51 6.56
CA SER A 130 1.62 -12.22 5.69
C SER A 130 2.48 -11.29 4.81
N VAL A 131 1.89 -10.23 4.29
CA VAL A 131 2.61 -9.21 3.48
C VAL A 131 3.60 -8.43 4.33
N ALA A 132 3.17 -7.90 5.47
CA ALA A 132 4.03 -7.13 6.36
C ALA A 132 5.20 -7.98 6.88
N GLU A 133 4.96 -9.23 7.26
CA GLU A 133 6.02 -10.14 7.70
C GLU A 133 7.06 -10.38 6.60
N ARG A 134 6.64 -10.65 5.38
CA ARG A 134 7.56 -10.86 4.25
C ARG A 134 8.34 -9.60 3.91
N VAL A 135 7.70 -8.44 3.97
CA VAL A 135 8.38 -7.15 3.76
C VAL A 135 9.45 -6.94 4.82
N VAL A 136 9.15 -7.15 6.10
CA VAL A 136 10.12 -7.00 7.19
C VAL A 136 11.30 -7.94 7.02
N ARG A 137 11.07 -9.20 6.63
CA ARG A 137 12.14 -10.20 6.46
C ARG A 137 13.06 -9.92 5.28
N HIS A 138 12.55 -9.33 4.22
CA HIS A 138 13.28 -9.21 2.95
C HIS A 138 13.54 -7.77 2.51
N SER A 139 13.16 -6.79 3.33
CA SER A 139 13.34 -5.38 3.00
C SER A 139 14.83 -5.02 2.90
N PRO A 140 15.22 -4.26 1.87
CA PRO A 140 16.58 -3.72 1.76
C PRO A 140 16.82 -2.50 2.67
N VAL A 141 15.76 -2.00 3.32
CA VAL A 141 15.78 -0.77 4.14
C VAL A 141 15.02 -0.98 5.45
N PRO A 142 15.21 -0.13 6.47
CA PRO A 142 14.42 -0.17 7.69
C PRO A 142 12.91 -0.14 7.41
N VAL A 143 12.15 -0.88 8.22
CA VAL A 143 10.69 -0.96 8.14
C VAL A 143 10.10 -0.52 9.47
N LEU A 144 9.29 0.52 9.43
CA LEU A 144 8.43 0.91 10.54
C LEU A 144 7.08 0.22 10.37
N MET A 145 6.80 -0.71 11.25
CA MET A 145 5.55 -1.44 11.25
C MET A 145 4.56 -0.81 12.22
N VAL A 146 3.46 -0.29 11.69
CA VAL A 146 2.40 0.32 12.47
C VAL A 146 1.34 -0.74 12.79
N VAL A 147 1.15 -1.02 14.07
CA VAL A 147 0.10 -1.94 14.51
C VAL A 147 -1.24 -1.20 14.53
N ALA A 148 -2.13 -1.57 13.62
CA ALA A 148 -3.48 -1.05 13.62
C ALA A 148 -4.22 -1.58 14.85
N ARG A 149 -4.49 -0.71 15.80
CA ARG A 149 -5.37 -1.02 16.93
C ARG A 149 -6.80 -0.85 16.47
N SER A 150 -7.59 -1.92 16.53
CA SER A 150 -9.04 -1.77 16.42
C SER A 150 -9.45 -0.74 17.49
N ARG A 151 -10.07 0.36 17.07
CA ARG A 151 -10.76 1.22 18.04
C ARG A 151 -11.80 0.33 18.71
N ARG A 152 -11.57 -0.06 19.96
CA ARG A 152 -12.65 -0.52 20.79
C ARG A 152 -13.61 0.66 20.85
N LEU A 153 -14.74 0.52 20.19
CA LEU A 153 -15.92 1.31 20.49
C LEU A 153 -16.26 0.98 21.92
N GLY A 154 -15.79 1.81 22.80
CA GLY A 154 -16.20 1.83 24.20
C GLY A 154 -17.46 2.64 24.35
#